data_7c783d1c77291b1847a1929f26947ef0
#
_entry.id   7c783d1c77291b1847a1929f26947ef0
#
_cell.length_a   1.000
_cell.length_b   1.000
_cell.length_c   1.000
_cell.angle_alpha   90.00
_cell.angle_beta   90.00
_cell.angle_gamma   90.00
#
_symmetry.space_group_name_H-M   'P 1'
#
loop_
_entity.id
_entity.type
_entity.pdbx_description
1 polymer ?
#
loop_
_entity_poly.entity_id
_entity_poly.type
_entity_poly.pdbx_seq_one_letter_code
_entity_poly.pdbx_strand_id
1 'polypeptide(L)' 'MATTYQAYDQYELKKLINSDIDRLKEELLSSYKITGFDFSAYRHHVGKIEGLRMALELCEEADAIVNGKEK' A
#
# COMPACT_ATOMS: atom_id res chain seq x y z
N MET A 1 -7.27 -10.30 -23.88
CA MET A 1 -6.23 -9.31 -23.85
C MET A 1 -6.28 -8.39 -22.64
N ALA A 2 -7.41 -7.80 -22.41
CA ALA A 2 -7.54 -6.91 -21.26
C ALA A 2 -7.33 -7.65 -19.95
N THR A 3 -7.76 -8.90 -19.88
CA THR A 3 -7.65 -9.68 -18.66
C THR A 3 -6.19 -9.88 -18.26
N THR A 4 -5.34 -10.26 -19.23
CA THR A 4 -3.93 -10.47 -18.94
C THR A 4 -3.26 -9.17 -18.53
N TYR A 5 -3.61 -8.10 -19.24
CA TYR A 5 -3.04 -6.79 -18.94
C TYR A 5 -3.44 -6.33 -17.53
N GLN A 6 -4.68 -6.55 -17.18
CA GLN A 6 -5.17 -6.15 -15.86
C GLN A 6 -4.48 -6.93 -14.75
N ALA A 7 -4.28 -8.22 -14.96
CA ALA A 7 -3.61 -9.03 -13.95
C ALA A 7 -2.17 -8.55 -13.72
N TYR A 8 -1.49 -8.20 -14.81
CA TYR A 8 -0.14 -7.70 -14.72
C TYR A 8 -0.12 -6.34 -14.00
N ASP A 9 -1.08 -5.49 -14.33
CA ASP A 9 -1.18 -4.18 -13.69
C ASP A 9 -1.41 -4.31 -12.21
N GLN A 10 -2.25 -5.23 -11.79
CA GLN A 10 -2.54 -5.42 -10.37
C GLN A 10 -1.30 -5.89 -9.62
N TYR A 11 -0.54 -6.78 -10.21
CA TYR A 11 0.69 -7.23 -9.58
C TYR A 11 1.67 -6.08 -9.39
N GLU A 12 1.84 -5.27 -10.42
CA GLU A 12 2.73 -4.12 -10.33
C GLU A 12 2.21 -3.10 -9.32
N LEU A 13 0.91 -2.89 -9.30
CA LEU A 13 0.32 -1.96 -8.35
C LEU A 13 0.57 -2.40 -6.91
N LYS A 14 0.40 -3.68 -6.63
CA LYS A 14 0.67 -4.19 -5.29
C LYS A 14 2.13 -4.01 -4.91
N LYS A 15 3.03 -4.23 -5.85
CA LYS A 15 4.45 -4.01 -5.61
C LYS A 15 4.74 -2.56 -5.26
N LEU A 16 4.14 -1.64 -6.01
CA LEU A 16 4.35 -0.22 -5.78
C LEU A 16 3.79 0.20 -4.42
N ILE A 17 2.61 -0.31 -4.08
CA ILE A 17 2.01 0.01 -2.79
C ILE A 17 2.91 -0.47 -1.65
N ASN A 18 3.39 -1.70 -1.74
CA ASN A 18 4.27 -2.24 -0.71
C ASN A 18 5.57 -1.45 -0.60
N SER A 19 6.12 -1.04 -1.74
CA SER A 19 7.32 -0.20 -1.75
C SER A 19 7.07 1.14 -1.06
N ASP A 20 5.91 1.72 -1.32
CA ASP A 20 5.55 3.00 -0.70
C ASP A 20 5.37 2.85 0.81
N ILE A 21 4.76 1.75 1.23
CA ILE A 21 4.60 1.50 2.66
C ILE A 21 5.96 1.44 3.33
N ASP A 22 6.88 0.69 2.74
CA ASP A 22 8.23 0.57 3.29
C ASP A 22 8.93 1.91 3.33
N ARG A 23 8.80 2.70 2.26
CA ARG A 23 9.43 4.01 2.20
C ARG A 23 8.87 4.93 3.27
N LEU A 24 7.56 4.91 3.48
CA LEU A 24 6.94 5.75 4.49
C LEU A 24 7.40 5.37 5.90
N LYS A 25 7.56 4.07 6.13
CA LYS A 25 8.08 3.61 7.42
C LYS A 25 9.50 4.12 7.65
N GLU A 26 10.33 4.07 6.61
CA GLU A 26 11.69 4.57 6.71
C GLU A 26 11.72 6.06 6.96
N GLU A 27 10.87 6.80 6.26
CA GLU A 27 10.80 8.24 6.45
C GLU A 27 10.39 8.59 7.87
N LEU A 28 9.45 7.84 8.42
CA LEU A 28 9.01 8.09 9.79
C LEU A 28 10.14 7.88 10.78
N LEU A 29 10.88 6.79 10.61
CA LEU A 29 11.99 6.51 11.50
C LEU A 29 13.09 7.55 11.39
N SER A 30 13.40 7.97 10.16
CA SER A 30 14.42 8.99 9.95
C SER A 30 14.02 10.32 10.57
N SER A 31 12.78 10.69 10.38
CA SER A 31 12.25 11.93 10.95
C SER A 31 12.34 11.91 12.47
N TYR A 32 11.98 10.77 13.05
CA TYR A 32 12.03 10.61 14.50
C TYR A 32 13.46 10.82 15.02
N LYS A 33 14.43 10.26 14.31
CA LYS A 33 15.82 10.36 14.74
C LYS A 33 16.35 11.78 14.64
N ILE A 34 15.91 12.52 13.64
CA ILE A 34 16.47 13.86 13.38
C ILE A 34 15.78 14.92 14.20
N THR A 35 14.47 14.95 14.21
CA THR A 35 13.70 16.03 14.82
C THR A 35 13.05 15.65 16.13
N GLY A 36 13.12 14.37 16.50
CA GLY A 36 12.42 13.89 17.67
C GLY A 36 10.98 13.56 17.34
N PHE A 37 10.24 13.17 18.37
CA PHE A 37 8.88 12.71 18.17
C PHE A 37 7.94 13.90 17.99
N ASP A 38 7.19 13.87 16.90
CA ASP A 38 6.15 14.85 16.61
C ASP A 38 4.85 14.09 16.40
N PHE A 39 3.90 14.27 17.30
CA PHE A 39 2.67 13.49 17.28
C PHE A 39 1.86 13.73 16.03
N SER A 40 1.79 14.99 15.58
CA SER A 40 1.03 15.31 14.37
C SER A 40 1.64 14.65 13.14
N ALA A 41 2.95 14.73 13.00
CA ALA A 41 3.64 14.11 11.88
C ALA A 41 3.50 12.59 11.95
N TYR A 42 3.57 12.04 13.14
CA TYR A 42 3.40 10.60 13.33
C TYR A 42 2.02 10.15 12.84
N ARG A 43 0.97 10.84 13.27
CA ARG A 43 -0.39 10.50 12.88
C ARG A 43 -0.57 10.63 11.37
N HIS A 44 0.03 11.65 10.80
CA HIS A 44 -0.05 11.85 9.36
C HIS A 44 0.57 10.69 8.59
N HIS A 45 1.75 10.26 9.01
CA HIS A 45 2.44 9.15 8.37
C HIS A 45 1.69 7.84 8.57
N VAL A 46 1.19 7.60 9.78
CA VAL A 46 0.43 6.39 10.06
C VAL A 46 -0.82 6.34 9.21
N GLY A 47 -1.49 7.50 9.06
CA GLY A 47 -2.67 7.56 8.21
C GLY A 47 -2.37 7.19 6.78
N LYS A 48 -1.24 7.67 6.24
CA LYS A 48 -0.85 7.32 4.88
C LYS A 48 -0.57 5.83 4.74
N ILE A 49 0.13 5.26 5.71
CA ILE A 49 0.45 3.84 5.68
C ILE A 49 -0.83 3.01 5.75
N GLU A 50 -1.74 3.40 6.62
CA GLU A 50 -3.00 2.68 6.75
C GLU A 50 -3.84 2.80 5.48
N GLY A 51 -3.83 3.98 4.86
CA GLY A 51 -4.52 4.15 3.59
C GLY A 51 -3.98 3.24 2.51
N LEU A 52 -2.67 3.11 2.45
CA LEU A 52 -2.04 2.23 1.47
C LEU A 52 -2.33 0.77 1.76
N ARG A 53 -2.38 0.40 3.04
CA ARG A 53 -2.74 -0.97 3.41
C ARG A 53 -4.17 -1.29 3.01
N MET A 54 -5.07 -0.33 3.20
CA MET A 54 -6.45 -0.52 2.77
C MET A 54 -6.53 -0.71 1.26
N ALA A 55 -5.75 0.08 0.51
CA ALA A 55 -5.72 -0.07 -0.93
C ALA A 55 -5.23 -1.46 -1.32
N LEU A 56 -4.22 -1.95 -0.61
CA LEU A 56 -3.70 -3.29 -0.87
C LEU A 56 -4.75 -4.35 -0.61
N GLU A 57 -5.48 -4.21 0.49
CA GLU A 57 -6.56 -5.15 0.82
C GLU A 57 -7.64 -5.14 -0.24
N LEU A 58 -7.98 -3.95 -0.74
CA LEU A 58 -8.98 -3.85 -1.79
C LEU A 58 -8.53 -4.54 -3.07
N CYS A 59 -7.24 -4.41 -3.39
CA CYS A 59 -6.70 -5.13 -4.54
C CYS A 59 -6.83 -6.63 -4.36
N GLU A 60 -6.57 -7.12 -3.16
CA GLU A 60 -6.67 -8.55 -2.90
C GLU A 60 -8.11 -9.02 -2.94
N GLU A 61 -9.03 -8.19 -2.44
CA GLU A 61 -10.45 -8.51 -2.53
C GLU A 61 -10.90 -8.60 -3.97
N ALA A 62 -10.47 -7.64 -4.78
CA ALA A 62 -10.84 -7.65 -6.19
C ALA A 62 -10.33 -8.90 -6.87
N ASP A 63 -9.10 -9.31 -6.56
CA ASP A 63 -8.54 -10.53 -7.11
C ASP A 63 -9.39 -11.74 -6.72
N ALA A 64 -9.77 -11.80 -5.46
CA ALA A 64 -10.56 -12.93 -4.97
C ALA A 64 -11.92 -12.99 -5.67
N ILE A 65 -12.54 -11.84 -5.87
CA ILE A 65 -13.83 -11.80 -6.55
C ILE A 65 -13.71 -12.31 -7.98
N VAL A 66 -12.69 -11.81 -8.68
CA VAL A 66 -12.48 -12.24 -10.07
C VAL A 66 -12.20 -13.73 -10.14
N ASN A 67 -11.33 -14.22 -9.27
CA ASN A 67 -10.99 -15.65 -9.26
C ASN A 67 -12.21 -16.48 -8.86
N GLY A 68 -12.99 -16.00 -7.93
CA GLY A 68 -14.20 -16.71 -7.51
C GLY A 68 -15.20 -16.83 -8.63
N LYS A 69 -15.31 -15.80 -9.45
CA LYS A 69 -16.26 -15.82 -10.57
C LYS A 69 -15.87 -16.85 -11.61
N GLU A 70 -14.59 -17.09 -11.75
CA GLU A 70 -14.11 -18.03 -12.77
C GLU A 70 -14.37 -19.47 -12.38
N LYS A 71 -14.66 -19.70 -11.12
CA LYS A 71 -15.02 -21.05 -10.72
C LYS A 71 -16.46 -21.33 -11.05
#